data_0e872b05c1fff203afc4caf11516381d
#
_entry.id   0e872b05c1fff203afc4caf11516381d
#
_cell.length_a   1.000
_cell.length_b   1.000
_cell.length_c   1.000
_cell.angle_alpha   90.00
_cell.angle_beta   90.00
_cell.angle_gamma   90.00
#
_symmetry.space_group_name_H-M   'P 1'
#
loop_
_entity.id
_entity.type
_entity.pdbx_description
1 polymer ?
#
loop_
_entity_poly.entity_id
_entity_poly.type
_entity_poly.pdbx_seq_one_letter_code
_entity_poly.pdbx_strand_id
1 'polypeptide(L)'
;MNRSDLAFQHNPLFTGIARHELATLFICLNARTRGYAKNQFVLLEGDPADRVGIVLSGNLQILKEDYFGTRNIIANVGPNELFGEAFAAAELDELPLSVIATEESRLMLIDYRAILTTCGQNCAYHYALIRNLIRIIAKKNLGLIQKIEHVSKRSTRQKVLSYLSAVAKANHSNSFVIPFSRQELADYLCVDRTALSAVISKLQSEGVLEFNRSSFTLHHHPDISTRSEERRVGKECRS
;
A
#
# COMPACT_ATOMS: atom_id res chain seq x y z
N MET A 1 5.38 7.70 -30.21
CA MET A 1 5.76 7.44 -28.82
C MET A 1 4.89 8.31 -27.92
N ASN A 2 3.87 7.72 -27.30
CA ASN A 2 2.81 8.46 -26.60
C ASN A 2 3.25 8.87 -25.18
N ARG A 3 2.63 9.94 -24.61
CA ARG A 3 2.80 10.40 -23.22
C ARG A 3 2.63 9.28 -22.16
N SER A 4 1.99 8.18 -22.52
CA SER A 4 1.84 6.98 -21.70
C SER A 4 3.15 6.23 -21.42
N ASP A 5 4.16 6.36 -22.31
CA ASP A 5 5.44 5.64 -22.15
C ASP A 5 6.32 6.24 -21.04
N LEU A 6 6.03 7.45 -20.58
CA LEU A 6 6.73 8.09 -19.48
C LEU A 6 6.29 7.60 -18.08
N ALA A 7 5.05 7.16 -17.94
CA ALA A 7 4.51 6.69 -16.67
C ALA A 7 5.20 5.40 -16.18
N PHE A 8 5.69 4.55 -17.10
CA PHE A 8 6.33 3.29 -16.74
C PHE A 8 7.74 3.44 -16.17
N GLN A 9 8.46 4.51 -16.52
CA GLN A 9 9.86 4.69 -16.11
C GLN A 9 10.03 4.85 -14.60
N HIS A 10 9.00 5.34 -13.92
CA HIS A 10 9.00 5.55 -12.49
C HIS A 10 8.33 4.43 -11.70
N ASN A 11 7.79 3.39 -12.40
CA ASN A 11 7.18 2.28 -11.70
C ASN A 11 8.25 1.40 -11.03
N PRO A 12 8.10 1.09 -9.74
CA PRO A 12 9.07 0.28 -9.00
C PRO A 12 9.38 -1.08 -9.62
N LEU A 13 8.42 -1.65 -10.37
CA LEU A 13 8.59 -2.95 -11.04
C LEU A 13 9.68 -2.91 -12.11
N PHE A 14 9.83 -1.77 -12.81
CA PHE A 14 10.79 -1.61 -13.91
C PHE A 14 12.08 -0.91 -13.51
N THR A 15 12.33 -0.73 -12.22
CA THR A 15 13.56 -0.11 -11.73
C THR A 15 14.81 -0.87 -12.21
N GLY A 16 15.75 -0.13 -12.81
CA GLY A 16 17.01 -0.69 -13.31
C GLY A 16 16.92 -1.34 -14.69
N ILE A 17 15.77 -1.23 -15.38
CA ILE A 17 15.58 -1.69 -16.75
C ILE A 17 15.69 -0.45 -17.67
N ALA A 18 16.53 -0.54 -18.69
CA ALA A 18 16.75 0.58 -19.59
C ALA A 18 15.51 0.84 -20.48
N ARG A 19 15.26 2.11 -20.80
CA ARG A 19 14.05 2.51 -21.52
C ARG A 19 13.87 1.80 -22.88
N HIS A 20 14.96 1.60 -23.61
CA HIS A 20 14.93 0.94 -24.91
C HIS A 20 14.59 -0.55 -24.81
N GLU A 21 14.75 -1.15 -23.63
CA GLU A 21 14.47 -2.55 -23.33
C GLU A 21 13.01 -2.78 -22.93
N LEU A 22 12.32 -1.73 -22.44
CA LEU A 22 10.94 -1.84 -21.97
C LEU A 22 9.97 -2.26 -23.08
N ALA A 23 10.16 -1.79 -24.30
CA ALA A 23 9.28 -2.16 -25.43
C ALA A 23 9.33 -3.66 -25.70
N THR A 24 10.52 -4.24 -25.74
CA THR A 24 10.72 -5.69 -25.93
C THR A 24 10.19 -6.46 -24.72
N LEU A 25 10.43 -5.95 -23.50
CA LEU A 25 9.95 -6.55 -22.27
C LEU A 25 8.41 -6.62 -22.25
N PHE A 26 7.70 -5.56 -22.63
CA PHE A 26 6.24 -5.55 -22.65
C PHE A 26 5.64 -6.58 -23.62
N ILE A 27 6.32 -6.83 -24.73
CA ILE A 27 5.93 -7.91 -25.65
C ILE A 27 6.12 -9.27 -24.98
N CYS A 28 7.27 -9.51 -24.36
CA CYS A 28 7.54 -10.75 -23.63
C CYS A 28 6.56 -10.99 -22.46
N LEU A 29 6.14 -9.93 -21.77
CA LEU A 29 5.21 -9.99 -20.65
C LEU A 29 3.74 -10.07 -21.09
N ASN A 30 3.44 -10.10 -22.39
CA ASN A 30 2.07 -10.02 -22.92
C ASN A 30 1.30 -8.85 -22.30
N ALA A 31 2.00 -7.73 -22.07
CA ALA A 31 1.44 -6.57 -21.38
C ALA A 31 0.37 -5.90 -22.23
N ARG A 32 -0.81 -5.70 -21.66
CA ARG A 32 -1.95 -5.07 -22.33
C ARG A 32 -2.41 -3.86 -21.53
N THR A 33 -2.56 -2.73 -22.19
CA THR A 33 -3.16 -1.53 -21.59
C THR A 33 -4.64 -1.49 -21.91
N ARG A 34 -5.46 -1.23 -20.86
CA ARG A 34 -6.92 -1.14 -20.97
C ARG A 34 -7.44 0.04 -20.13
N GLY A 35 -8.45 0.73 -20.67
CA GLY A 35 -9.23 1.74 -19.95
C GLY A 35 -10.44 1.12 -19.26
N TYR A 36 -10.80 1.68 -18.11
CA TYR A 36 -11.97 1.30 -17.31
C TYR A 36 -12.72 2.55 -16.90
N ALA A 37 -14.04 2.53 -17.05
CA ALA A 37 -14.91 3.59 -16.59
C ALA A 37 -15.07 3.53 -15.06
N LYS A 38 -15.49 4.64 -14.46
CA LYS A 38 -15.85 4.67 -13.05
C LYS A 38 -16.90 3.60 -12.73
N ASN A 39 -16.72 2.89 -11.62
CA ASN A 39 -17.54 1.77 -11.13
C ASN A 39 -17.50 0.51 -12.02
N GLN A 40 -16.58 0.44 -12.97
CA GLN A 40 -16.36 -0.79 -13.75
C GLN A 40 -15.45 -1.75 -12.97
N PHE A 41 -15.82 -3.02 -12.93
CA PHE A 41 -14.96 -4.06 -12.40
C PHE A 41 -13.78 -4.31 -13.33
N VAL A 42 -12.60 -4.39 -12.73
CA VAL A 42 -11.33 -4.74 -13.36
C VAL A 42 -11.10 -6.24 -13.28
N LEU A 43 -11.34 -6.79 -12.09
CA LEU A 43 -11.28 -8.21 -11.76
C LEU A 43 -12.47 -8.52 -10.83
N LEU A 44 -13.05 -9.69 -10.98
CA LEU A 44 -14.13 -10.17 -10.15
C LEU A 44 -13.65 -11.30 -9.23
N GLU A 45 -14.27 -11.44 -8.08
CA GLU A 45 -14.15 -12.63 -7.24
C GLU A 45 -14.52 -13.86 -8.06
N GLY A 46 -13.71 -14.93 -8.01
CA GLY A 46 -13.83 -16.11 -8.84
C GLY A 46 -13.11 -16.05 -10.19
N ASP A 47 -12.62 -14.86 -10.64
CA ASP A 47 -11.77 -14.79 -11.84
C ASP A 47 -10.42 -15.49 -11.60
N PRO A 48 -9.75 -15.99 -12.67
CA PRO A 48 -8.40 -16.54 -12.54
C PRO A 48 -7.42 -15.55 -11.93
N ALA A 49 -6.61 -16.00 -10.98
CA ALA A 49 -5.60 -15.18 -10.28
C ALA A 49 -4.24 -15.18 -11.02
N ASP A 50 -4.24 -15.02 -12.34
CA ASP A 50 -3.07 -15.17 -13.21
C ASP A 50 -2.43 -13.84 -13.66
N ARG A 51 -2.97 -12.70 -13.23
CA ARG A 51 -2.57 -11.38 -13.72
C ARG A 51 -2.06 -10.47 -12.62
N VAL A 52 -1.04 -9.70 -12.97
CA VAL A 52 -0.54 -8.55 -12.21
C VAL A 52 -0.97 -7.28 -12.94
N GLY A 53 -1.62 -6.38 -12.22
CA GLY A 53 -2.03 -5.09 -12.76
C GLY A 53 -1.14 -3.95 -12.24
N ILE A 54 -0.97 -2.92 -13.07
CA ILE A 54 -0.32 -1.65 -12.72
C ILE A 54 -1.30 -0.53 -13.04
N VAL A 55 -1.56 0.35 -12.09
CA VAL A 55 -2.37 1.55 -12.30
C VAL A 55 -1.51 2.61 -13.00
N LEU A 56 -1.89 3.00 -14.22
CA LEU A 56 -1.23 4.04 -14.99
C LEU A 56 -1.81 5.42 -14.69
N SER A 57 -3.13 5.48 -14.53
CA SER A 57 -3.87 6.67 -14.09
C SER A 57 -5.20 6.23 -13.47
N GLY A 58 -5.79 7.10 -12.66
CA GLY A 58 -7.00 6.80 -11.92
C GLY A 58 -6.73 6.06 -10.61
N ASN A 59 -7.79 5.56 -9.97
CA ASN A 59 -7.75 4.87 -8.69
C ASN A 59 -8.63 3.62 -8.72
N LEU A 60 -8.17 2.58 -8.06
CA LEU A 60 -8.89 1.33 -7.88
C LEU A 60 -9.19 1.08 -6.42
N GLN A 61 -10.18 0.27 -6.17
CA GLN A 61 -10.55 -0.22 -4.86
C GLN A 61 -10.62 -1.74 -4.88
N ILE A 62 -9.91 -2.37 -3.96
CA ILE A 62 -9.97 -3.80 -3.71
C ILE A 62 -11.02 -4.02 -2.65
N LEU A 63 -12.03 -4.83 -2.96
CA LEU A 63 -13.17 -5.06 -2.08
C LEU A 63 -13.55 -6.54 -2.02
N LYS A 64 -14.18 -6.91 -0.92
CA LYS A 64 -14.84 -8.18 -0.74
C LYS A 64 -16.29 -7.93 -0.36
N GLU A 65 -17.22 -8.60 -1.02
CA GLU A 65 -18.61 -8.62 -0.61
C GLU A 65 -18.84 -9.83 0.32
N ASP A 66 -19.52 -9.60 1.44
CA ASP A 66 -19.94 -10.69 2.31
C ASP A 66 -21.23 -11.38 1.79
N TYR A 67 -21.64 -12.44 2.44
CA TYR A 67 -22.85 -13.18 2.08
C TYR A 67 -24.12 -12.30 2.05
N PHE A 68 -24.15 -11.20 2.78
CA PHE A 68 -25.28 -10.26 2.86
C PHE A 68 -25.16 -9.09 1.86
N GLY A 69 -24.14 -9.09 0.99
CA GLY A 69 -23.89 -8.01 0.03
C GLY A 69 -23.23 -6.76 0.63
N THR A 70 -22.74 -6.84 1.87
CA THR A 70 -22.00 -5.73 2.50
C THR A 70 -20.61 -5.65 1.90
N ARG A 71 -20.27 -4.48 1.34
CA ARG A 71 -18.95 -4.24 0.76
C ARG A 71 -17.93 -3.88 1.82
N ASN A 72 -16.90 -4.67 1.92
CA ASN A 72 -15.73 -4.39 2.76
C ASN A 72 -14.55 -3.96 1.89
N ILE A 73 -14.13 -2.71 2.02
CA ILE A 73 -12.98 -2.16 1.31
C ILE A 73 -11.70 -2.62 2.00
N ILE A 74 -10.88 -3.38 1.28
CA ILE A 74 -9.63 -3.95 1.79
C ILE A 74 -8.48 -2.97 1.57
N ALA A 75 -8.38 -2.39 0.35
CA ALA A 75 -7.33 -1.44 0.00
C ALA A 75 -7.76 -0.51 -1.14
N ASN A 76 -7.13 0.65 -1.21
CA ASN A 76 -7.11 1.51 -2.38
C ASN A 76 -5.77 1.34 -3.10
N VAL A 77 -5.79 1.42 -4.44
CA VAL A 77 -4.61 1.28 -5.29
C VAL A 77 -4.55 2.48 -6.22
N GLY A 78 -3.53 3.30 -6.05
CA GLY A 78 -3.32 4.53 -6.81
C GLY A 78 -2.34 4.38 -7.98
N PRO A 79 -2.04 5.49 -8.69
CA PRO A 79 -1.10 5.50 -9.80
C PRO A 79 0.28 4.97 -9.42
N ASN A 80 0.90 4.19 -10.30
CA ASN A 80 2.17 3.48 -10.14
C ASN A 80 2.16 2.35 -9.10
N GLU A 81 1.02 2.00 -8.54
CA GLU A 81 0.91 0.84 -7.65
C GLU A 81 0.50 -0.42 -8.42
N LEU A 82 0.91 -1.57 -7.87
CA LEU A 82 0.58 -2.90 -8.36
C LEU A 82 -0.65 -3.43 -7.62
N PHE A 83 -1.41 -4.29 -8.29
CA PHE A 83 -2.48 -5.10 -7.69
C PHE A 83 -2.51 -6.49 -8.30
N GLY A 84 -3.09 -7.46 -7.58
CA GLY A 84 -3.19 -8.85 -8.04
C GLY A 84 -1.91 -9.68 -7.87
N GLU A 85 -0.77 -9.04 -7.63
CA GLU A 85 0.54 -9.71 -7.54
C GLU A 85 0.64 -10.74 -6.42
N ALA A 86 -0.01 -10.50 -5.29
CA ALA A 86 0.03 -11.41 -4.15
C ALA A 86 -0.74 -12.70 -4.44
N PHE A 87 -1.88 -12.60 -5.10
CA PHE A 87 -2.72 -13.76 -5.46
C PHE A 87 -2.10 -14.58 -6.58
N ALA A 88 -1.58 -13.90 -7.61
CA ALA A 88 -0.87 -14.54 -8.70
C ALA A 88 0.40 -15.25 -8.21
N ALA A 89 1.16 -14.62 -7.30
CA ALA A 89 2.37 -15.20 -6.72
C ALA A 89 2.08 -16.34 -5.73
N ALA A 90 0.90 -16.36 -5.13
CA ALA A 90 0.44 -17.47 -4.30
C ALA A 90 -0.15 -18.64 -5.13
N GLU A 91 -0.17 -18.49 -6.46
CA GLU A 91 -0.70 -19.49 -7.40
C GLU A 91 -2.13 -19.93 -7.06
N LEU A 92 -2.96 -18.97 -6.63
CA LEU A 92 -4.37 -19.24 -6.41
C LEU A 92 -5.07 -19.50 -7.74
N ASP A 93 -5.97 -20.47 -7.76
CA ASP A 93 -6.79 -20.75 -8.94
C ASP A 93 -7.74 -19.59 -9.25
N GLU A 94 -8.36 -19.03 -8.20
CA GLU A 94 -9.38 -18.00 -8.28
C GLU A 94 -9.07 -16.84 -7.32
N LEU A 95 -9.50 -15.63 -7.71
CA LEU A 95 -9.40 -14.44 -6.87
C LEU A 95 -10.42 -14.50 -5.72
N PRO A 96 -10.01 -14.27 -4.46
CA PRO A 96 -10.92 -14.27 -3.32
C PRO A 96 -11.62 -12.90 -3.09
N LEU A 97 -11.48 -11.96 -4.05
CA LEU A 97 -11.96 -10.59 -3.94
C LEU A 97 -12.10 -9.93 -5.32
N SER A 98 -12.78 -8.79 -5.37
CA SER A 98 -12.97 -8.01 -6.59
C SER A 98 -12.15 -6.72 -6.58
N VAL A 99 -11.84 -6.21 -7.77
CA VAL A 99 -11.18 -4.93 -7.99
C VAL A 99 -12.06 -4.06 -8.88
N ILE A 100 -12.39 -2.85 -8.42
CA ILE A 100 -13.26 -1.90 -9.12
C ILE A 100 -12.54 -0.57 -9.32
N ALA A 101 -12.78 0.09 -10.47
CA ALA A 101 -12.31 1.45 -10.72
C ALA A 101 -13.20 2.46 -10.00
N THR A 102 -12.63 3.35 -9.17
CA THR A 102 -13.38 4.39 -8.45
C THR A 102 -13.57 5.66 -9.27
N GLU A 103 -12.79 5.80 -10.33
CA GLU A 103 -12.85 6.87 -11.34
C GLU A 103 -12.41 6.32 -12.69
N GLU A 104 -12.44 7.13 -13.75
CA GLU A 104 -11.87 6.72 -15.04
C GLU A 104 -10.40 6.36 -14.88
N SER A 105 -10.07 5.09 -15.17
CA SER A 105 -8.77 4.53 -14.85
C SER A 105 -8.15 3.83 -16.06
N ARG A 106 -6.84 3.92 -16.18
CA ARG A 106 -6.07 3.23 -17.22
C ARG A 106 -5.05 2.31 -16.56
N LEU A 107 -5.08 1.06 -16.95
CA LEU A 107 -4.31 -0.01 -16.33
C LEU A 107 -3.44 -0.72 -17.34
N MET A 108 -2.29 -1.23 -16.90
CA MET A 108 -1.53 -2.26 -17.60
C MET A 108 -1.74 -3.59 -16.89
N LEU A 109 -2.13 -4.60 -17.62
CA LEU A 109 -2.27 -5.98 -17.18
C LEU A 109 -1.14 -6.83 -17.77
N ILE A 110 -0.46 -7.59 -16.93
CA ILE A 110 0.69 -8.43 -17.24
C ILE A 110 0.36 -9.85 -16.84
N ASP A 111 0.69 -10.81 -17.68
CA ASP A 111 0.61 -12.22 -17.33
C ASP A 111 1.70 -12.55 -16.30
N TYR A 112 1.31 -13.04 -15.12
CA TYR A 112 2.25 -13.37 -14.03
C TYR A 112 3.25 -14.47 -14.47
N ARG A 113 2.78 -15.48 -15.20
CA ARG A 113 3.65 -16.56 -15.69
C ARG A 113 4.74 -16.03 -16.61
N ALA A 114 4.43 -15.01 -17.42
CA ALA A 114 5.42 -14.37 -18.28
C ALA A 114 6.50 -13.62 -17.50
N ILE A 115 6.21 -13.17 -16.26
CA ILE A 115 7.23 -12.59 -15.37
C ILE A 115 8.23 -13.65 -14.91
N LEU A 116 7.77 -14.86 -14.62
CA LEU A 116 8.60 -15.96 -14.11
C LEU A 116 9.33 -16.72 -15.23
N THR A 117 8.78 -16.72 -16.44
CA THR A 117 9.36 -17.48 -17.55
C THR A 117 10.52 -16.69 -18.14
N THR A 118 11.74 -17.16 -17.94
CA THR A 118 12.91 -16.60 -18.64
C THR A 118 12.78 -16.85 -20.13
N CYS A 119 12.82 -15.79 -20.93
CA CYS A 119 12.95 -15.96 -22.37
C CYS A 119 14.27 -16.70 -22.67
N GLY A 120 14.29 -17.59 -23.67
CA GLY A 120 15.45 -18.45 -24.00
C GLY A 120 16.76 -17.72 -24.33
N GLN A 121 16.79 -16.38 -24.18
CA GLN A 121 17.94 -15.50 -24.42
C GLN A 121 18.63 -14.99 -23.13
N ASN A 122 18.38 -15.58 -21.96
CA ASN A 122 19.01 -15.19 -20.71
C ASN A 122 18.90 -13.67 -20.40
N CYS A 123 17.72 -13.09 -20.60
CA CYS A 123 17.50 -11.66 -20.47
C CYS A 123 17.75 -11.18 -19.03
N ALA A 124 18.75 -10.34 -18.86
CA ALA A 124 19.05 -9.68 -17.57
C ALA A 124 17.83 -8.93 -16.97
N TYR A 125 16.86 -8.56 -17.83
CA TYR A 125 15.65 -7.85 -17.45
C TYR A 125 14.69 -8.70 -16.62
N HIS A 126 14.54 -9.99 -16.94
CA HIS A 126 13.67 -10.88 -16.15
C HIS A 126 14.16 -11.03 -14.72
N TYR A 127 15.47 -11.14 -14.52
CA TYR A 127 16.04 -11.16 -13.19
C TYR A 127 15.76 -9.86 -12.42
N ALA A 128 15.95 -8.72 -13.08
CA ALA A 128 15.64 -7.42 -12.47
C ALA A 128 14.14 -7.29 -12.12
N LEU A 129 13.26 -7.75 -13.03
CA LEU A 129 11.81 -7.73 -12.86
C LEU A 129 11.37 -8.60 -11.66
N ILE A 130 11.83 -9.85 -11.58
CA ILE A 130 11.53 -10.76 -10.48
C ILE A 130 12.03 -10.18 -9.15
N ARG A 131 13.27 -9.68 -9.12
CA ARG A 131 13.84 -9.03 -7.92
C ARG A 131 13.00 -7.81 -7.48
N ASN A 132 12.55 -7.01 -8.42
CA ASN A 132 11.73 -5.83 -8.13
C ASN A 132 10.33 -6.24 -7.63
N LEU A 133 9.71 -7.26 -8.22
CA LEU A 133 8.43 -7.82 -7.78
C LEU A 133 8.53 -8.33 -6.34
N ILE A 134 9.56 -9.11 -6.02
CA ILE A 134 9.81 -9.60 -4.64
C ILE A 134 9.95 -8.42 -3.67
N ARG A 135 10.69 -7.36 -4.06
CA ARG A 135 10.83 -6.16 -3.23
C ARG A 135 9.50 -5.44 -2.98
N ILE A 136 8.63 -5.36 -4.00
CA ILE A 136 7.31 -4.74 -3.88
C ILE A 136 6.43 -5.55 -2.92
N ILE A 137 6.37 -6.87 -3.09
CA ILE A 137 5.62 -7.77 -2.20
C ILE A 137 6.14 -7.67 -0.76
N ALA A 138 7.46 -7.69 -0.57
CA ALA A 138 8.07 -7.55 0.75
C ALA A 138 7.74 -6.19 1.41
N LYS A 139 7.78 -5.07 0.65
CA LYS A 139 7.38 -3.76 1.16
C LYS A 139 5.90 -3.70 1.56
N LYS A 140 5.01 -4.29 0.75
CA LYS A 140 3.59 -4.40 1.08
C LYS A 140 3.37 -5.22 2.35
N ASN A 141 4.09 -6.33 2.49
CA ASN A 141 4.03 -7.16 3.71
C ASN A 141 4.48 -6.37 4.95
N LEU A 142 5.59 -5.61 4.87
CA LEU A 142 6.04 -4.74 5.97
C LEU A 142 4.97 -3.68 6.33
N GLY A 143 4.30 -3.09 5.33
CA GLY A 143 3.19 -2.17 5.56
C GLY A 143 2.00 -2.83 6.28
N LEU A 144 1.67 -4.09 5.93
CA LEU A 144 0.63 -4.86 6.62
C LEU A 144 1.02 -5.18 8.07
N ILE A 145 2.27 -5.53 8.34
CA ILE A 145 2.77 -5.76 9.70
C ILE A 145 2.63 -4.48 10.54
N GLN A 146 2.98 -3.32 9.99
CA GLN A 146 2.80 -2.04 10.67
C GLN A 146 1.32 -1.74 10.94
N LYS A 147 0.44 -1.99 9.95
CA LYS A 147 -1.01 -1.82 10.14
C LYS A 147 -1.53 -2.71 11.26
N ILE A 148 -1.14 -3.99 11.28
CA ILE A 148 -1.51 -4.95 12.32
C ILE A 148 -1.04 -4.42 13.69
N GLU A 149 0.19 -3.90 13.79
CA GLU A 149 0.69 -3.33 15.04
C GLU A 149 -0.19 -2.19 15.55
N HIS A 150 -0.66 -1.31 14.66
CA HIS A 150 -1.52 -0.19 15.04
C HIS A 150 -2.92 -0.66 15.45
N VAL A 151 -3.56 -1.53 14.65
CA VAL A 151 -4.94 -1.96 14.88
C VAL A 151 -5.08 -2.96 16.03
N SER A 152 -4.01 -3.65 16.41
CA SER A 152 -3.98 -4.57 17.55
C SER A 152 -3.99 -3.87 18.93
N LYS A 153 -3.77 -2.55 18.98
CA LYS A 153 -3.87 -1.81 20.23
C LYS A 153 -5.30 -1.83 20.76
N ARG A 154 -5.45 -1.88 22.09
CA ARG A 154 -6.75 -2.07 22.74
C ARG A 154 -7.71 -0.89 22.62
N SER A 155 -7.19 0.35 22.67
CA SER A 155 -8.02 1.56 22.65
C SER A 155 -7.77 2.40 21.40
N THR A 156 -8.79 3.15 20.96
CA THR A 156 -8.68 4.12 19.86
C THR A 156 -7.53 5.11 20.09
N ARG A 157 -7.34 5.57 21.34
CA ARG A 157 -6.23 6.44 21.71
C ARG A 157 -4.86 5.80 21.41
N GLN A 158 -4.69 4.56 21.83
CA GLN A 158 -3.43 3.83 21.60
C GLN A 158 -3.20 3.56 20.11
N LYS A 159 -4.25 3.24 19.34
CA LYS A 159 -4.16 3.07 17.89
C LYS A 159 -3.69 4.34 17.19
N VAL A 160 -4.31 5.49 17.53
CA VAL A 160 -3.95 6.81 17.00
C VAL A 160 -2.50 7.16 17.31
N LEU A 161 -2.11 7.07 18.58
CA LEU A 161 -0.74 7.39 19.02
C LEU A 161 0.29 6.46 18.37
N SER A 162 0.00 5.16 18.26
CA SER A 162 0.87 4.20 17.60
C SER A 162 1.10 4.57 16.13
N TYR A 163 0.05 4.93 15.39
CA TYR A 163 0.14 5.35 14.01
C TYR A 163 0.92 6.66 13.85
N LEU A 164 0.52 7.72 14.57
CA LEU A 164 1.17 9.04 14.46
C LEU A 164 2.64 9.01 14.87
N SER A 165 2.99 8.24 15.91
CA SER A 165 4.38 8.05 16.33
C SER A 165 5.21 7.33 15.26
N ALA A 166 4.63 6.33 14.57
CA ALA A 166 5.32 5.64 13.48
C ALA A 166 5.56 6.58 12.28
N VAL A 167 4.59 7.45 11.95
CA VAL A 167 4.73 8.45 10.89
C VAL A 167 5.79 9.49 11.24
N ALA A 168 5.78 10.02 12.48
CA ALA A 168 6.78 10.95 12.96
C ALA A 168 8.20 10.36 12.86
N LYS A 169 8.36 9.12 13.30
CA LYS A 169 9.63 8.39 13.22
C LYS A 169 10.10 8.19 11.78
N ALA A 170 9.20 7.81 10.86
CA ALA A 170 9.52 7.62 9.45
C ALA A 170 9.94 8.93 8.75
N ASN A 171 9.32 10.06 9.12
CA ASN A 171 9.65 11.39 8.60
C ASN A 171 10.83 12.06 9.32
N HIS A 172 11.37 11.46 10.40
CA HIS A 172 12.38 12.09 11.27
C HIS A 172 11.95 13.49 11.73
N SER A 173 10.64 13.70 11.94
CA SER A 173 10.05 15.00 12.30
C SER A 173 8.82 14.80 13.17
N ASN A 174 8.65 15.65 14.16
CA ASN A 174 7.45 15.68 14.98
C ASN A 174 6.28 16.38 14.27
N SER A 175 6.54 17.16 13.21
CA SER A 175 5.53 17.82 12.37
C SER A 175 5.49 17.15 11.01
N PHE A 176 4.33 16.67 10.61
CA PHE A 176 4.14 15.90 9.37
C PHE A 176 2.71 15.98 8.86
N VAL A 177 2.52 15.61 7.59
CA VAL A 177 1.21 15.48 6.95
C VAL A 177 0.93 14.00 6.71
N ILE A 178 -0.27 13.53 7.06
CA ILE A 178 -0.72 12.17 6.74
C ILE A 178 -1.51 12.15 5.42
N PRO A 179 -1.44 11.05 4.65
CA PRO A 179 -2.13 10.95 3.36
C PRO A 179 -3.63 10.64 3.50
N PHE A 180 -4.14 10.58 4.71
CA PHE A 180 -5.51 10.18 5.00
C PHE A 180 -6.41 11.38 5.35
N SER A 181 -7.64 11.39 4.82
CA SER A 181 -8.74 12.12 5.39
C SER A 181 -9.15 11.53 6.75
N ARG A 182 -10.04 12.21 7.49
CA ARG A 182 -10.49 11.70 8.79
C ARG A 182 -11.23 10.37 8.69
N GLN A 183 -12.03 10.17 7.63
CA GLN A 183 -12.72 8.91 7.38
C GLN A 183 -11.73 7.79 7.06
N GLU A 184 -10.81 8.04 6.11
CA GLU A 184 -9.81 7.06 5.71
C GLU A 184 -8.90 6.65 6.86
N LEU A 185 -8.54 7.56 7.77
CA LEU A 185 -7.77 7.23 8.97
C LEU A 185 -8.58 6.34 9.93
N ALA A 186 -9.89 6.59 10.06
CA ALA A 186 -10.76 5.76 10.88
C ALA A 186 -10.87 4.33 10.31
N ASP A 187 -11.05 4.23 8.99
CA ASP A 187 -11.10 2.94 8.28
C ASP A 187 -9.75 2.21 8.38
N TYR A 188 -8.63 2.93 8.20
CA TYR A 188 -7.28 2.37 8.33
C TYR A 188 -7.01 1.79 9.73
N LEU A 189 -7.45 2.47 10.79
CA LEU A 189 -7.27 2.06 12.18
C LEU A 189 -8.38 1.12 12.69
N CYS A 190 -9.37 0.81 11.85
CA CYS A 190 -10.54 0.01 12.21
C CYS A 190 -11.22 0.55 13.47
N VAL A 191 -11.65 1.82 13.42
CA VAL A 191 -12.35 2.51 14.50
C VAL A 191 -13.48 3.37 13.92
N ASP A 192 -14.47 3.71 14.74
CA ASP A 192 -15.51 4.66 14.35
C ASP A 192 -14.94 6.07 14.16
N ARG A 193 -15.39 6.78 13.11
CA ARG A 193 -14.94 8.13 12.76
C ARG A 193 -15.19 9.14 13.89
N THR A 194 -16.34 9.04 14.56
CA THR A 194 -16.72 9.94 15.65
C THR A 194 -15.82 9.70 16.85
N ALA A 195 -15.58 8.43 17.21
CA ALA A 195 -14.66 8.04 18.27
C ALA A 195 -13.22 8.49 17.98
N LEU A 196 -12.75 8.35 16.73
CA LEU A 196 -11.46 8.86 16.29
C LEU A 196 -11.34 10.37 16.47
N SER A 197 -12.35 11.13 16.03
CA SER A 197 -12.36 12.60 16.12
C SER A 197 -12.36 13.08 17.57
N ALA A 198 -13.16 12.44 18.44
CA ALA A 198 -13.19 12.75 19.87
C ALA A 198 -11.82 12.50 20.53
N VAL A 199 -11.17 11.38 20.18
CA VAL A 199 -9.83 11.05 20.73
C VAL A 199 -8.78 12.07 20.27
N ILE A 200 -8.76 12.46 19.00
CA ILE A 200 -7.79 13.43 18.49
C ILE A 200 -7.99 14.80 19.14
N SER A 201 -9.23 15.28 19.29
CA SER A 201 -9.54 16.53 19.98
C SER A 201 -9.14 16.48 21.46
N LYS A 202 -9.33 15.33 22.12
CA LYS A 202 -8.88 15.13 23.51
C LYS A 202 -7.36 15.16 23.63
N LEU A 203 -6.64 14.51 22.71
CA LEU A 203 -5.17 14.55 22.68
C LEU A 203 -4.64 15.97 22.46
N GLN A 204 -5.34 16.79 21.66
CA GLN A 204 -5.01 18.21 21.49
C GLN A 204 -5.24 19.01 22.79
N SER A 205 -6.38 18.84 23.46
CA SER A 205 -6.65 19.52 24.72
C SER A 205 -5.70 19.13 25.85
N GLU A 206 -5.14 17.93 25.82
CA GLU A 206 -4.11 17.43 26.73
C GLU A 206 -2.70 17.92 26.36
N GLY A 207 -2.53 18.66 25.25
CA GLY A 207 -1.23 19.14 24.79
C GLY A 207 -0.29 18.05 24.24
N VAL A 208 -0.82 16.85 23.93
CA VAL A 208 -0.03 15.73 23.38
C VAL A 208 0.27 15.92 21.89
N LEU A 209 -0.67 16.53 21.17
CA LEU A 209 -0.52 16.85 19.76
C LEU A 209 -1.27 18.13 19.39
N GLU A 210 -0.87 18.71 18.27
CA GLU A 210 -1.65 19.70 17.53
C GLU A 210 -2.02 19.13 16.18
N PHE A 211 -3.17 19.55 15.63
CA PHE A 211 -3.57 19.15 14.29
C PHE A 211 -4.34 20.26 13.57
N ASN A 212 -4.16 20.27 12.25
CA ASN A 212 -4.96 21.05 11.32
C ASN A 212 -5.22 20.17 10.08
N ARG A 213 -6.48 19.71 9.91
CA ARG A 213 -6.89 18.74 8.86
C ARG A 213 -6.02 17.47 8.89
N SER A 214 -5.12 17.31 7.92
CA SER A 214 -4.20 16.16 7.79
C SER A 214 -2.78 16.46 8.31
N SER A 215 -2.53 17.67 8.78
CA SER A 215 -1.25 18.06 9.38
C SER A 215 -1.28 17.81 10.88
N PHE A 216 -0.22 17.20 11.41
CA PHE A 216 -0.07 16.87 12.84
C PHE A 216 1.30 17.32 13.33
N THR A 217 1.32 17.79 14.59
CA THR A 217 2.54 18.02 15.34
C THR A 217 2.45 17.26 16.66
N LEU A 218 3.38 16.37 16.93
CA LEU A 218 3.47 15.65 18.21
C LEU A 218 4.36 16.41 19.16
N HIS A 219 3.85 16.65 20.38
CA HIS A 219 4.64 17.21 21.46
C HIS A 219 5.29 16.08 22.28
N HIS A 220 6.52 16.29 22.71
CA HIS A 220 7.20 15.35 23.59
C HIS A 220 6.47 15.27 24.93
N HIS A 221 5.87 14.12 25.25
CA HIS A 221 5.38 13.83 26.59
C HIS A 221 6.52 13.22 27.40
N PRO A 222 6.91 13.79 28.57
CA PRO A 222 8.05 13.32 29.37
C PRO A 222 7.96 11.84 29.76
N ASP A 223 6.77 11.27 29.86
CA ASP A 223 6.55 9.86 30.23
C ASP A 223 6.92 8.82 29.14
N ILE A 224 7.19 9.24 27.91
CA ILE A 224 7.54 8.31 26.81
C ILE A 224 9.06 8.16 26.66
N SER A 225 9.85 9.14 27.06
CA SER A 225 11.31 9.12 26.96
C SER A 225 11.98 8.20 27.98
N THR A 226 11.44 8.08 29.19
CA THR A 226 12.04 7.29 30.28
C THR A 226 12.02 5.77 30.01
N ARG A 227 10.96 5.24 29.35
CA ARG A 227 10.88 3.80 29.02
C ARG A 227 11.83 3.32 27.93
N SER A 228 12.30 4.20 27.06
CA SER A 228 13.25 3.84 26.00
C SER A 228 14.70 3.88 26.48
N GLU A 229 15.02 4.74 27.44
CA GLU A 229 16.35 4.83 28.06
C GLU A 229 16.60 3.69 29.05
N GLU A 230 15.62 3.33 29.87
CA GLU A 230 15.71 2.16 30.77
C GLU A 230 15.96 0.84 30.03
N ARG A 231 15.42 0.69 28.81
CA ARG A 231 15.71 -0.49 27.97
C ARG A 231 17.10 -0.49 27.35
N ARG A 232 17.73 0.67 27.16
CA ARG A 232 19.13 0.75 26.67
C ARG A 232 20.12 0.46 27.79
N VAL A 233 19.92 1.03 28.96
CA VAL A 233 20.78 0.81 30.13
C VAL A 233 20.76 -0.65 30.61
N GLY A 234 19.61 -1.33 30.53
CA GLY A 234 19.49 -2.75 30.89
C GLY A 234 20.18 -3.74 29.95
N LYS A 235 20.66 -3.31 28.77
CA LYS A 235 21.43 -4.16 27.84
C LYS A 235 22.94 -4.04 28.02
N GLU A 236 23.43 -2.94 28.57
CA GLU A 236 24.88 -2.72 28.80
C GLU A 236 25.40 -3.39 30.08
N CYS A 237 24.51 -3.84 30.98
CA CYS A 237 24.90 -4.53 32.22
C CYS A 237 24.91 -6.07 32.12
N ARG A 238 24.88 -6.64 30.92
CA ARG A 238 24.94 -8.11 30.69
C ARG A 238 25.98 -8.52 29.64
N SER A 239 27.13 -7.87 29.64
CA SER A 239 28.32 -8.34 28.90
C SER A 239 29.47 -8.56 29.86
#